data_4e90fa07c27d37ae19623d9b6ccf7ee9
#
_entry.id   4e90fa07c27d37ae19623d9b6ccf7ee9
#
_cell.length_a   1.000
_cell.length_b   1.000
_cell.length_c   1.000
_cell.angle_alpha   90.00
_cell.angle_beta   90.00
_cell.angle_gamma   90.00
#
_symmetry.space_group_name_H-M   'P 1'
#
loop_
_entity.id
_entity.type
_entity.pdbx_description
1 polymer ?
#
loop_
_entity_poly.entity_id
_entity_poly.type
_entity_poly.pdbx_seq_one_letter_code
_entity_poly.pdbx_strand_id
1 'polypeptide(L)'
;MHTIKKYIAPFEVINYTREDGNQAVYKVFRLSKHLFTNKKKDNGAIVGFKAWKLANTGANQKAGWRSFRFDRINEIDLAFF
;
A
#
# COMPACT_ATOMS: atom_id res chain seq x y z
N MET A 1 -4.65 38.56 -3.07
CA MET A 1 -4.50 37.37 -2.23
C MET A 1 -4.55 36.12 -3.07
N HIS A 2 -3.67 35.26 -2.84
CA HIS A 2 -3.67 34.01 -3.56
C HIS A 2 -4.31 32.89 -2.73
N THR A 3 -4.95 32.01 -3.40
CA THR A 3 -5.55 30.85 -2.77
C THR A 3 -4.47 29.81 -2.56
N ILE A 4 -4.31 29.36 -1.34
CA ILE A 4 -3.45 28.23 -1.07
C ILE A 4 -4.14 26.98 -1.57
N LYS A 5 -3.62 26.41 -2.63
CA LYS A 5 -4.09 25.11 -3.07
C LYS A 5 -3.61 24.06 -2.10
N LYS A 6 -4.53 23.50 -1.35
CA LYS A 6 -4.24 22.29 -0.62
C LYS A 6 -4.08 21.16 -1.64
N TYR A 7 -2.89 20.60 -1.68
CA TYR A 7 -2.71 19.37 -2.38
C TYR A 7 -3.43 18.27 -1.62
N ILE A 8 -4.46 17.74 -2.23
CA ILE A 8 -5.10 16.54 -1.74
C ILE A 8 -4.36 15.37 -2.36
N ALA A 9 -3.44 14.79 -1.61
CA ALA A 9 -2.71 13.62 -2.07
C ALA A 9 -3.60 12.38 -1.90
N PRO A 10 -3.86 11.62 -2.98
CA PRO A 10 -4.62 10.39 -2.85
C PRO A 10 -3.77 9.34 -2.14
N PHE A 11 -4.39 8.64 -1.20
CA PHE A 11 -3.78 7.49 -0.57
C PHE A 11 -4.78 6.34 -0.53
N GLU A 12 -4.26 5.13 -0.41
CA GLU A 12 -5.08 3.94 -0.31
C GLU A 12 -5.00 3.38 1.10
N VAL A 13 -6.13 2.93 1.59
CA VAL A 13 -6.25 2.22 2.86
C VAL A 13 -6.39 0.75 2.52
N ILE A 14 -5.40 -0.05 2.91
CA ILE A 14 -5.29 -1.45 2.54
C ILE A 14 -5.46 -2.30 3.79
N ASN A 15 -6.50 -3.14 3.81
CA ASN A 15 -6.65 -4.18 4.81
C ASN A 15 -5.91 -5.41 4.29
N TYR A 16 -4.89 -5.83 5.00
CA TYR A 16 -3.94 -6.83 4.54
C TYR A 16 -3.76 -7.94 5.57
N THR A 17 -3.74 -9.19 5.10
CA THR A 17 -3.41 -10.34 5.94
C THR A 17 -1.91 -10.59 5.87
N ARG A 18 -1.23 -10.44 6.99
CA ARG A 18 0.22 -10.62 7.10
C ARG A 18 0.58 -12.09 7.07
N GLU A 19 1.86 -12.39 6.89
CA GLU A 19 2.36 -13.77 6.88
C GLU A 19 2.02 -14.56 8.14
N ASP A 20 1.96 -13.88 9.28
CA ASP A 20 1.60 -14.52 10.56
C ASP A 20 0.08 -14.75 10.71
N GLY A 21 -0.71 -14.42 9.71
CA GLY A 21 -2.16 -14.56 9.72
C GLY A 21 -2.91 -13.39 10.33
N ASN A 22 -2.21 -12.44 10.93
CA ASN A 22 -2.85 -11.25 11.51
C ASN A 22 -3.17 -10.23 10.43
N GLN A 23 -4.30 -9.57 10.58
CA GLN A 23 -4.69 -8.47 9.71
C GLN A 23 -4.15 -7.15 10.23
N ALA A 24 -3.77 -6.28 9.31
CA ALA A 24 -3.36 -4.92 9.63
C ALA A 24 -3.86 -3.97 8.55
N VAL A 25 -4.12 -2.73 8.92
CA VAL A 25 -4.58 -1.69 8.00
C VAL A 25 -3.41 -0.77 7.69
N TYR A 26 -3.07 -0.68 6.42
CA TYR A 26 -1.96 0.15 5.93
C TYR A 26 -2.51 1.33 5.16
N LYS A 27 -1.88 2.49 5.32
CA LYS A 27 -2.13 3.66 4.48
C LYS A 27 -0.91 3.90 3.62
N VAL A 28 -1.09 3.91 2.31
CA VAL A 28 0.01 4.06 1.36
C VAL A 28 -0.32 5.15 0.34
N PHE A 29 0.70 5.83 -0.16
CA PHE A 29 0.51 6.77 -1.25
C PHE A 29 0.13 6.01 -2.53
N ARG A 30 -0.99 6.37 -3.13
CA ARG A 30 -1.48 5.72 -4.35
C ARG A 30 -0.47 5.79 -5.49
N LEU A 31 0.16 6.95 -5.68
CA LEU A 31 1.09 7.17 -6.78
C LEU A 31 2.46 6.51 -6.57
N SER A 32 2.70 5.94 -5.39
CA SER A 32 3.96 5.24 -5.09
C SER A 32 3.94 3.77 -5.47
N LYS A 33 2.85 3.27 -6.03
CA LYS A 33 2.70 1.83 -6.32
C LYS A 33 3.58 1.40 -7.48
N HIS A 34 4.34 0.34 -7.26
CA HIS A 34 5.17 -0.31 -8.26
C HIS A 34 4.88 -1.80 -8.27
N LEU A 35 4.44 -2.31 -9.41
CA LEU A 35 4.13 -3.72 -9.58
C LEU A 35 5.40 -4.56 -9.47
N PHE A 36 5.28 -5.75 -8.91
CA PHE A 36 6.39 -6.71 -8.89
C PHE A 36 5.91 -8.11 -9.29
N THR A 37 6.87 -8.90 -9.74
CA THR A 37 6.63 -10.24 -10.23
C THR A 37 7.35 -11.26 -9.35
N ASN A 38 6.91 -12.51 -9.43
CA ASN A 38 7.60 -13.63 -8.82
C ASN A 38 7.99 -14.63 -9.92
N LYS A 39 9.24 -14.53 -10.37
CA LYS A 39 9.74 -15.36 -11.47
C LYS A 39 9.78 -16.85 -11.14
N LYS A 40 10.01 -17.20 -9.88
CA LYS A 40 10.20 -18.60 -9.48
C LYS A 40 8.89 -19.36 -9.35
N LYS A 41 7.83 -18.70 -8.84
CA LYS A 41 6.57 -19.37 -8.55
C LYS A 41 5.50 -19.14 -9.61
N ASP A 42 5.50 -17.98 -10.23
CA ASP A 42 4.38 -17.55 -11.06
C ASP A 42 4.81 -17.23 -12.50
N ASN A 43 5.94 -17.76 -12.96
CA ASN A 43 6.46 -17.57 -14.32
C ASN A 43 6.58 -16.11 -14.75
N GLY A 44 6.86 -15.22 -13.81
CA GLY A 44 6.98 -13.81 -14.08
C GLY A 44 5.66 -13.05 -14.07
N ALA A 45 4.57 -13.69 -13.67
CA ALA A 45 3.29 -12.98 -13.51
C ALA A 45 3.37 -11.92 -12.41
N ILE A 46 2.60 -10.85 -12.56
CA ILE A 46 2.51 -9.81 -11.55
C ILE A 46 1.72 -10.35 -10.37
N VAL A 47 2.33 -10.35 -9.19
CA VAL A 47 1.74 -10.94 -7.99
C VAL A 47 1.42 -9.94 -6.89
N GLY A 48 1.82 -8.69 -7.05
CA GLY A 48 1.57 -7.65 -6.07
C GLY A 48 2.19 -6.33 -6.45
N PHE A 49 2.26 -5.43 -5.50
CA PHE A 49 2.88 -4.12 -5.68
C PHE A 49 3.62 -3.70 -4.42
N LYS A 50 4.62 -2.82 -4.63
CA LYS A 50 5.30 -2.10 -3.55
C LYS A 50 4.73 -0.69 -3.50
N ALA A 51 4.55 -0.18 -2.30
CA ALA A 51 4.07 1.18 -2.10
C ALA A 51 4.68 1.80 -0.86
N TRP A 52 4.73 3.13 -0.84
CA TRP A 52 5.24 3.88 0.31
C TRP A 52 4.15 3.93 1.38
N LYS A 53 4.42 3.26 2.48
CA LYS A 53 3.55 3.24 3.65
C LYS A 53 3.74 4.51 4.46
N LEU A 54 2.64 5.13 4.86
CA LEU A 54 2.66 6.26 5.75
C LEU A 54 3.01 5.82 7.17
N ALA A 55 3.57 6.76 7.95
CA ALA A 55 3.86 6.51 9.35
C ALA A 55 2.59 6.21 10.16
N ASN A 56 2.74 5.46 11.24
CA ASN A 56 1.67 5.13 12.19
C ASN A 56 0.53 4.32 11.58
N THR A 57 0.81 3.51 10.58
CA THR A 57 -0.17 2.61 9.98
C THR A 57 0.43 1.21 9.84
N GLY A 58 -0.43 0.21 9.76
CA GLY A 58 -0.01 -1.18 9.62
C GLY A 58 0.63 -1.72 10.90
N ALA A 59 1.48 -2.71 10.75
CA ALA A 59 2.13 -3.38 11.87
C ALA A 59 3.36 -2.64 12.39
N ASN A 60 3.88 -1.70 11.62
CA ASN A 60 5.06 -0.92 11.96
C ASN A 60 4.73 0.56 11.85
N GLN A 61 5.09 1.32 12.88
CA GLN A 61 4.79 2.75 12.92
C GLN A 61 5.67 3.60 11.99
N LYS A 62 6.78 3.07 11.52
CA LYS A 62 7.68 3.81 10.64
C LYS A 62 7.15 3.84 9.21
N ALA A 63 7.31 4.99 8.55
CA ALA A 63 7.08 5.10 7.11
C ALA A 63 8.16 4.30 6.36
N GLY A 64 7.82 3.81 5.18
CA GLY A 64 8.77 3.10 4.34
C GLY A 64 8.08 2.29 3.25
N TRP A 65 8.90 1.70 2.39
CA TRP A 65 8.39 0.83 1.34
C TRP A 65 7.87 -0.48 1.93
N ARG A 66 6.71 -0.91 1.43
CA ARG A 66 6.11 -2.20 1.78
C ARG A 66 5.66 -2.93 0.53
N SER A 67 5.78 -4.25 0.57
CA SER A 67 5.32 -5.13 -0.50
C SER A 67 3.97 -5.71 -0.12
N PHE A 68 3.02 -5.67 -1.05
CA PHE A 68 1.68 -6.20 -0.87
C PHE A 68 1.40 -7.24 -1.95
N ARG A 69 1.08 -8.46 -1.54
CA ARG A 69 0.65 -9.50 -2.47
C ARG A 69 -0.85 -9.39 -2.69
N PHE A 70 -1.28 -9.51 -3.92
CA PHE A 70 -2.72 -9.45 -4.25
C PHE A 70 -3.54 -10.47 -3.49
N ASP A 71 -2.98 -11.68 -3.31
CA ASP A 71 -3.68 -12.78 -2.64
C ASP A 71 -3.88 -12.57 -1.13
N ARG A 72 -3.24 -11.57 -0.55
CA ARG A 72 -3.35 -11.23 0.88
C ARG A 72 -4.08 -9.92 1.14
N ILE A 73 -4.48 -9.23 0.10
CA ILE A 73 -5.24 -7.98 0.21
C ILE A 73 -6.70 -8.34 0.40
N ASN A 74 -7.28 -7.92 1.53
CA ASN A 74 -8.69 -8.16 1.81
C ASN A 74 -9.57 -7.05 1.23
N GLU A 75 -9.11 -5.82 1.34
CA GLU A 75 -9.87 -4.66 0.90
C GLU A 75 -8.92 -3.49 0.62
N ILE A 76 -9.23 -2.70 -0.41
CA ILE A 76 -8.54 -1.46 -0.71
C ILE A 76 -9.57 -0.36 -0.90
N ASP A 77 -9.43 0.72 -0.13
CA ASP A 77 -10.25 1.91 -0.25
C ASP A 77 -9.39 3.10 -0.65
N LEU A 78 -9.90 3.91 -1.56
CA LEU A 78 -9.27 5.17 -1.93
C LEU A 78 -9.70 6.27 -0.95
N ALA A 79 -8.74 7.03 -0.47
CA ALA A 79 -8.97 8.14 0.43
C ALA A 79 -8.13 9.36 0.02
N PHE A 80 -8.44 10.49 0.63
CA PHE A 80 -7.72 11.75 0.38
C PHE A 80 -7.42 12.44 1.69
N PHE A 81 -6.27 13.09 1.72
CA PHE A 81 -5.94 13.96 2.84
C PHE A 81 -6.80 15.22 2.82
#